data_0afddd768db0cf22d45f21d3d6c1d54f
#
_entry.id   0afddd768db0cf22d45f21d3d6c1d54f
#
_cell.length_a   1.000
_cell.length_b   1.000
_cell.length_c   1.000
_cell.angle_alpha   90.00
_cell.angle_beta   90.00
_cell.angle_gamma   90.00
#
_symmetry.space_group_name_H-M   'P 1'
#
loop_
_entity.id
_entity.type
_entity.pdbx_description
1 polymer ?
#
loop_
_entity_poly.entity_id
_entity_poly.type
_entity_poly.pdbx_seq_one_letter_code
_entity_poly.pdbx_strand_id
1 'polypeptide(L)'
;MTAIDYTEEMLKKAKNNAGILADKIEWYQMDAQALRFADNTFDMIVSRNVTWNLEHPDRAYYEWMRVLKPSGVLLNFDANWYHHLFDEEKRAAYEADRNKVSSLGMHDDYTCTDIEAMEAIARQVPLSHIQRPEWDRQILKQLNGIQIQLDEKVWQRVWCEAEKVNNGSTPMFMVACTKAPVQQTERLRLQAAMV
;
A
#
# COMPACT_ATOMS: atom_id res chain seq x y z
N MET A 1 -8.27 -11.36 -13.91
CA MET A 1 -7.69 -10.45 -12.88
C MET A 1 -8.86 -9.91 -12.06
N THR A 2 -8.67 -9.72 -10.74
CA THR A 2 -9.70 -9.15 -9.85
C THR A 2 -9.20 -7.81 -9.33
N ALA A 3 -10.05 -6.79 -9.31
CA ALA A 3 -9.76 -5.47 -8.76
C ALA A 3 -10.83 -5.10 -7.72
N ILE A 4 -10.40 -4.51 -6.63
CA ILE A 4 -11.29 -4.03 -5.58
C ILE A 4 -11.01 -2.56 -5.27
N ASP A 5 -12.03 -1.83 -4.88
CA ASP A 5 -11.93 -0.52 -4.23
C ASP A 5 -13.09 -0.37 -3.26
N TYR A 6 -12.92 0.49 -2.25
CA TYR A 6 -13.97 0.78 -1.28
C TYR A 6 -15.08 1.61 -1.89
N THR A 7 -14.77 2.48 -2.85
CA THR A 7 -15.71 3.43 -3.45
C THR A 7 -16.10 3.06 -4.89
N GLU A 8 -17.36 3.24 -5.22
CA GLU A 8 -17.87 2.98 -6.58
C GLU A 8 -17.27 3.94 -7.61
N GLU A 9 -17.04 5.19 -7.21
CA GLU A 9 -16.46 6.23 -8.06
C GLU A 9 -15.04 5.87 -8.50
N MET A 10 -14.22 5.35 -7.59
CA MET A 10 -12.86 4.91 -7.94
C MET A 10 -12.90 3.68 -8.86
N LEU A 11 -13.82 2.75 -8.64
CA LEU A 11 -14.02 1.61 -9.55
C LEU A 11 -14.44 2.07 -10.95
N LYS A 12 -15.35 3.04 -11.07
CA LYS A 12 -15.74 3.63 -12.35
C LYS A 12 -14.54 4.27 -13.06
N LYS A 13 -13.74 5.05 -12.34
CA LYS A 13 -12.52 5.67 -12.86
C LYS A 13 -11.50 4.63 -13.31
N ALA A 14 -11.30 3.59 -12.49
CA ALA A 14 -10.39 2.50 -12.81
C ALA A 14 -10.82 1.71 -14.06
N LYS A 15 -12.13 1.42 -14.20
CA LYS A 15 -12.68 0.79 -15.43
C LYS A 15 -12.43 1.64 -16.67
N ASN A 16 -12.66 2.94 -16.58
CA ASN A 16 -12.42 3.86 -17.70
C ASN A 16 -10.92 3.87 -18.08
N ASN A 17 -10.03 3.91 -17.09
CA ASN A 17 -8.58 3.88 -17.33
C ASN A 17 -8.10 2.53 -17.91
N ALA A 18 -8.75 1.43 -17.56
CA ALA A 18 -8.42 0.11 -18.09
C ALA A 18 -8.78 -0.03 -19.59
N GLY A 19 -9.70 0.80 -20.11
CA GLY A 19 -10.09 0.81 -21.51
C GLY A 19 -10.49 -0.59 -21.99
N ILE A 20 -9.89 -1.06 -23.07
CA ILE A 20 -10.17 -2.39 -23.67
C ILE A 20 -9.82 -3.58 -22.76
N LEU A 21 -9.12 -3.37 -21.68
CA LEU A 21 -8.79 -4.42 -20.70
C LEU A 21 -9.86 -4.55 -19.61
N ALA A 22 -10.82 -3.62 -19.51
CA ALA A 22 -11.82 -3.62 -18.46
C ALA A 22 -12.64 -4.91 -18.40
N ASP A 23 -12.96 -5.50 -19.56
CA ASP A 23 -13.73 -6.76 -19.68
C ASP A 23 -12.94 -8.00 -19.20
N LYS A 24 -11.62 -7.88 -19.04
CA LYS A 24 -10.76 -8.96 -18.50
C LYS A 24 -10.57 -8.88 -16.99
N ILE A 25 -11.21 -7.91 -16.33
CA ILE A 25 -11.09 -7.63 -14.92
C ILE A 25 -12.45 -7.79 -14.26
N GLU A 26 -12.49 -8.58 -13.19
CA GLU A 26 -13.64 -8.65 -12.29
C GLU A 26 -13.52 -7.53 -11.26
N TRP A 27 -14.56 -6.71 -11.12
CA TRP A 27 -14.57 -5.50 -10.30
C TRP A 27 -15.52 -5.68 -9.13
N TYR A 28 -15.03 -5.45 -7.92
CA TYR A 28 -15.83 -5.56 -6.70
C TYR A 28 -15.67 -4.32 -5.82
N GLN A 29 -16.78 -3.75 -5.41
CA GLN A 29 -16.78 -2.79 -4.30
C GLN A 29 -16.61 -3.56 -3.00
N MET A 30 -15.47 -3.34 -2.32
CA MET A 30 -15.07 -4.15 -1.17
C MET A 30 -14.06 -3.40 -0.31
N ASP A 31 -14.14 -3.63 1.02
CA ASP A 31 -13.14 -3.16 1.96
C ASP A 31 -11.90 -4.08 1.90
N ALA A 32 -10.73 -3.47 1.72
CA ALA A 32 -9.45 -4.18 1.71
C ALA A 32 -9.10 -4.83 3.05
N GLN A 33 -9.76 -4.40 4.14
CA GLN A 33 -9.60 -4.92 5.50
C GLN A 33 -10.53 -6.09 5.82
N ALA A 34 -11.49 -6.39 4.92
CA ALA A 34 -12.51 -7.45 5.10
C ALA A 34 -12.89 -8.09 3.76
N LEU A 35 -11.99 -8.91 3.23
CA LEU A 35 -12.15 -9.51 1.91
C LEU A 35 -13.17 -10.65 1.90
N ARG A 36 -14.12 -10.60 0.97
CA ARG A 36 -15.15 -11.65 0.77
C ARG A 36 -14.70 -12.75 -0.19
N PHE A 37 -13.39 -13.05 -0.22
CA PHE A 37 -12.84 -14.16 -0.98
C PHE A 37 -12.47 -15.32 -0.05
N ALA A 38 -12.49 -16.54 -0.58
CA ALA A 38 -12.04 -17.72 0.14
C ALA A 38 -10.53 -17.67 0.41
N ASP A 39 -10.09 -18.43 1.40
CA ASP A 39 -8.66 -18.62 1.67
C ASP A 39 -7.94 -19.17 0.43
N ASN A 40 -6.70 -18.78 0.22
CA ASN A 40 -5.84 -19.30 -0.84
C ASN A 40 -6.46 -19.17 -2.25
N THR A 41 -7.04 -18.02 -2.54
CA THR A 41 -7.69 -17.73 -3.83
C THR A 41 -6.70 -17.19 -4.86
N PHE A 42 -5.78 -16.30 -4.47
CA PHE A 42 -4.95 -15.54 -5.39
C PHE A 42 -3.49 -15.99 -5.40
N ASP A 43 -2.90 -16.00 -6.58
CA ASP A 43 -1.46 -16.27 -6.74
C ASP A 43 -0.61 -15.05 -6.45
N MET A 44 -1.18 -13.85 -6.70
CA MET A 44 -0.53 -12.57 -6.47
C MET A 44 -1.55 -11.52 -6.03
N ILE A 45 -1.13 -10.68 -5.09
CA ILE A 45 -1.85 -9.47 -4.67
C ILE A 45 -0.93 -8.27 -4.90
N VAL A 46 -1.46 -7.23 -5.51
CA VAL A 46 -0.76 -5.95 -5.68
C VAL A 46 -1.62 -4.85 -5.08
N SER A 47 -1.02 -4.06 -4.22
CA SER A 47 -1.63 -2.87 -3.61
C SER A 47 -0.74 -1.65 -3.87
N ARG A 48 -1.34 -0.49 -4.13
CA ARG A 48 -0.60 0.78 -4.27
C ARG A 48 -1.38 1.92 -3.62
N ASN A 49 -0.73 2.63 -2.70
CA ASN A 49 -1.28 3.79 -1.99
C ASN A 49 -2.61 3.50 -1.27
N VAL A 50 -2.70 2.33 -0.61
CA VAL A 50 -3.91 1.89 0.10
C VAL A 50 -3.67 1.84 1.60
N THR A 51 -2.61 1.19 2.06
CA THR A 51 -2.42 0.91 3.50
C THR A 51 -2.31 2.15 4.35
N TRP A 52 -1.78 3.25 3.83
CA TRP A 52 -1.56 4.50 4.57
C TRP A 52 -2.86 5.11 5.13
N ASN A 53 -3.99 4.92 4.44
CA ASN A 53 -5.28 5.54 4.79
C ASN A 53 -6.30 4.57 5.41
N LEU A 54 -5.89 3.35 5.74
CA LEU A 54 -6.77 2.38 6.38
C LEU A 54 -6.90 2.64 7.89
N GLU A 55 -8.08 2.39 8.41
CA GLU A 55 -8.37 2.45 9.85
C GLU A 55 -7.68 1.31 10.62
N HIS A 56 -7.66 0.10 10.01
CA HIS A 56 -7.04 -1.10 10.55
C HIS A 56 -6.08 -1.75 9.53
N PRO A 57 -4.92 -1.13 9.25
CA PRO A 57 -4.01 -1.61 8.21
C PRO A 57 -3.38 -2.98 8.52
N ASP A 58 -3.30 -3.36 9.79
CA ASP A 58 -2.92 -4.71 10.23
C ASP A 58 -3.92 -5.77 9.75
N ARG A 59 -5.24 -5.50 9.87
CA ARG A 59 -6.29 -6.40 9.35
C ARG A 59 -6.19 -6.59 7.85
N ALA A 60 -5.86 -5.53 7.10
CA ALA A 60 -5.65 -5.65 5.66
C ALA A 60 -4.54 -6.66 5.35
N TYR A 61 -3.40 -6.59 6.04
CA TYR A 61 -2.33 -7.57 5.86
C TYR A 61 -2.75 -9.00 6.22
N TYR A 62 -3.50 -9.19 7.31
CA TYR A 62 -4.03 -10.51 7.67
C TYR A 62 -4.95 -11.08 6.59
N GLU A 63 -5.88 -10.26 6.08
CA GLU A 63 -6.81 -10.65 5.02
C GLU A 63 -6.10 -10.95 3.70
N TRP A 64 -5.14 -10.11 3.30
CA TRP A 64 -4.36 -10.33 2.09
C TRP A 64 -3.56 -11.64 2.17
N MET A 65 -2.93 -11.89 3.30
CA MET A 65 -2.20 -13.14 3.50
C MET A 65 -3.14 -14.36 3.62
N ARG A 66 -4.36 -14.21 4.12
CA ARG A 66 -5.38 -15.26 4.16
C ARG A 66 -5.78 -15.70 2.76
N VAL A 67 -6.13 -14.74 1.90
CA VAL A 67 -6.61 -15.04 0.54
C VAL A 67 -5.47 -15.36 -0.44
N LEU A 68 -4.22 -15.11 -0.09
CA LEU A 68 -3.05 -15.46 -0.89
C LEU A 68 -2.76 -16.95 -0.78
N LYS A 69 -2.55 -17.64 -1.91
CA LYS A 69 -2.17 -19.06 -1.98
C LYS A 69 -0.80 -19.31 -1.33
N PRO A 70 -0.50 -20.53 -0.88
CA PRO A 70 0.87 -20.95 -0.61
C PRO A 70 1.78 -20.68 -1.81
N SER A 71 2.97 -20.19 -1.56
CA SER A 71 3.93 -19.68 -2.58
C SER A 71 3.46 -18.43 -3.34
N GLY A 72 2.30 -17.87 -3.02
CA GLY A 72 1.81 -16.63 -3.60
C GLY A 72 2.59 -15.42 -3.09
N VAL A 73 2.50 -14.31 -3.82
CA VAL A 73 3.27 -13.08 -3.59
C VAL A 73 2.34 -11.90 -3.34
N LEU A 74 2.60 -11.15 -2.27
CA LEU A 74 2.03 -9.83 -2.02
C LEU A 74 3.08 -8.77 -2.38
N LEU A 75 2.69 -7.76 -3.16
CA LEU A 75 3.46 -6.56 -3.42
C LEU A 75 2.64 -5.34 -2.95
N ASN A 76 3.08 -4.68 -1.90
CA ASN A 76 2.47 -3.45 -1.42
C ASN A 76 3.40 -2.26 -1.65
N PHE A 77 2.97 -1.32 -2.48
CA PHE A 77 3.65 -0.07 -2.80
C PHE A 77 2.97 1.06 -2.03
N ASP A 78 3.71 1.74 -1.16
CA ASP A 78 3.17 2.84 -0.35
C ASP A 78 4.27 3.84 0.03
N ALA A 79 3.91 4.90 0.72
CA ALA A 79 4.84 5.89 1.24
C ALA A 79 4.38 6.41 2.61
N ASN A 80 5.26 7.18 3.26
CA ASN A 80 4.93 7.84 4.53
C ASN A 80 4.12 9.13 4.27
N TRP A 81 2.96 8.98 3.60
CA TRP A 81 2.07 10.07 3.28
C TRP A 81 1.65 10.83 4.55
N TYR A 82 1.66 12.16 4.48
CA TYR A 82 1.25 13.03 5.58
C TYR A 82 2.12 13.04 6.84
N HIS A 83 3.30 12.40 6.86
CA HIS A 83 4.26 12.56 7.97
C HIS A 83 4.64 14.02 8.24
N HIS A 84 4.58 14.87 7.21
CA HIS A 84 4.81 16.30 7.32
C HIS A 84 3.81 17.03 8.26
N LEU A 85 2.70 16.39 8.63
CA LEU A 85 1.75 16.93 9.61
C LEU A 85 2.23 16.78 11.05
N PHE A 86 3.24 15.92 11.29
CA PHE A 86 3.68 15.50 12.63
C PHE A 86 5.18 15.74 12.87
N ASP A 87 5.92 16.19 11.86
CA ASP A 87 7.37 16.35 11.89
C ASP A 87 7.77 17.62 11.13
N GLU A 88 8.48 18.54 11.79
CA GLU A 88 8.84 19.85 11.23
C GLU A 88 9.86 19.74 10.10
N GLU A 89 10.82 18.82 10.18
CA GLU A 89 11.82 18.60 9.12
C GLU A 89 11.14 18.07 7.85
N LYS A 90 10.22 17.11 8.00
CA LYS A 90 9.43 16.58 6.90
C LYS A 90 8.49 17.63 6.31
N ARG A 91 7.97 18.53 7.15
CA ARG A 91 7.17 19.67 6.67
C ARG A 91 8.01 20.60 5.80
N ALA A 92 9.19 20.98 6.24
CA ALA A 92 10.08 21.83 5.45
C ALA A 92 10.44 21.16 4.11
N ALA A 93 10.70 19.85 4.11
CA ALA A 93 10.99 19.10 2.88
C ALA A 93 9.77 19.03 1.95
N TYR A 94 8.56 18.83 2.49
CA TYR A 94 7.30 18.87 1.72
C TYR A 94 7.07 20.24 1.09
N GLU A 95 7.27 21.33 1.84
CA GLU A 95 7.14 22.70 1.33
C GLU A 95 8.17 23.00 0.22
N ALA A 96 9.38 22.47 0.36
CA ALA A 96 10.39 22.58 -0.69
C ALA A 96 9.98 21.88 -2.00
N ASP A 97 9.32 20.71 -1.91
CA ASP A 97 8.76 20.04 -3.09
C ASP A 97 7.66 20.91 -3.73
N ARG A 98 6.73 21.48 -2.95
CA ARG A 98 5.66 22.38 -3.49
C ARG A 98 6.26 23.59 -4.19
N ASN A 99 7.27 24.21 -3.59
CA ASN A 99 7.97 25.34 -4.20
C ASN A 99 8.67 24.95 -5.51
N LYS A 100 9.27 23.77 -5.56
CA LYS A 100 9.92 23.24 -6.76
C LYS A 100 8.91 22.97 -7.87
N VAL A 101 7.79 22.30 -7.58
CA VAL A 101 6.69 22.06 -8.53
C VAL A 101 6.19 23.37 -9.12
N SER A 102 5.93 24.36 -8.27
CA SER A 102 5.48 25.70 -8.68
C SER A 102 6.52 26.41 -9.57
N SER A 103 7.80 26.37 -9.19
CA SER A 103 8.88 27.03 -9.94
C SER A 103 9.09 26.44 -11.34
N LEU A 104 8.78 25.15 -11.50
CA LEU A 104 8.85 24.45 -12.79
C LEU A 104 7.56 24.57 -13.62
N GLY A 105 6.51 25.22 -13.10
CA GLY A 105 5.21 25.31 -13.76
C GLY A 105 4.55 23.95 -13.97
N MET A 106 4.85 22.96 -13.12
CA MET A 106 4.31 21.61 -13.21
C MET A 106 2.96 21.53 -12.50
N HIS A 107 2.15 20.54 -12.89
CA HIS A 107 0.94 20.20 -12.15
C HIS A 107 1.29 19.74 -10.74
N ASP A 108 0.61 20.30 -9.75
CA ASP A 108 0.77 19.94 -8.35
C ASP A 108 -0.32 18.91 -7.97
N ASP A 109 0.11 17.69 -7.69
CA ASP A 109 -0.80 16.58 -7.36
C ASP A 109 -1.57 16.80 -6.04
N TYR A 110 -1.07 17.67 -5.15
CA TYR A 110 -1.73 17.99 -3.88
C TYR A 110 -2.78 19.10 -4.04
N THR A 111 -2.53 20.11 -4.85
CA THR A 111 -3.45 21.26 -4.99
C THR A 111 -4.70 20.95 -5.80
N CYS A 112 -4.78 19.80 -6.46
CA CYS A 112 -5.99 19.36 -7.16
C CYS A 112 -7.07 18.73 -6.25
N THR A 113 -6.81 18.66 -4.94
CA THR A 113 -7.71 18.08 -3.94
C THR A 113 -8.08 19.11 -2.88
N ASP A 114 -9.09 18.80 -2.06
CA ASP A 114 -9.36 19.53 -0.83
C ASP A 114 -8.30 19.15 0.22
N ILE A 115 -7.25 19.97 0.31
CA ILE A 115 -6.09 19.73 1.18
C ILE A 115 -6.52 19.67 2.65
N GLU A 116 -7.39 20.59 3.10
CA GLU A 116 -7.82 20.65 4.51
C GLU A 116 -8.60 19.39 4.90
N ALA A 117 -9.51 18.93 4.04
CA ALA A 117 -10.26 17.71 4.27
C ALA A 117 -9.34 16.47 4.29
N MET A 118 -8.38 16.40 3.36
CA MET A 118 -7.42 15.29 3.30
C MET A 118 -6.49 15.27 4.52
N GLU A 119 -5.99 16.42 4.96
CA GLU A 119 -5.17 16.50 6.18
C GLU A 119 -5.98 16.15 7.44
N ALA A 120 -7.26 16.56 7.51
CA ALA A 120 -8.15 16.19 8.62
C ALA A 120 -8.34 14.68 8.72
N ILE A 121 -8.49 13.98 7.59
CA ILE A 121 -8.53 12.51 7.52
C ILE A 121 -7.19 11.93 7.92
N ALA A 122 -6.10 12.41 7.33
CA ALA A 122 -4.75 11.91 7.59
C ALA A 122 -4.35 11.98 9.06
N ARG A 123 -4.82 13.00 9.81
CA ARG A 123 -4.59 13.10 11.25
C ARG A 123 -5.28 12.01 12.07
N GLN A 124 -6.27 11.31 11.53
CA GLN A 124 -7.06 10.30 12.21
C GLN A 124 -6.61 8.88 11.90
N VAL A 125 -5.92 8.66 10.77
CA VAL A 125 -5.46 7.31 10.37
C VAL A 125 -4.11 6.96 11.02
N PRO A 126 -3.95 5.69 11.47
CA PRO A 126 -2.83 5.31 12.34
C PRO A 126 -1.46 5.44 11.66
N LEU A 127 -1.36 5.20 10.35
CA LEU A 127 -0.06 5.15 9.68
C LEU A 127 0.49 6.53 9.27
N SER A 128 -0.27 7.60 9.43
CA SER A 128 0.21 8.95 9.13
C SER A 128 1.32 9.46 10.07
N HIS A 129 1.48 8.85 11.25
CA HIS A 129 2.51 9.22 12.24
C HIS A 129 3.45 8.07 12.60
N ILE A 130 3.27 6.90 11.98
CA ILE A 130 4.08 5.71 12.22
C ILE A 130 5.08 5.55 11.08
N GLN A 131 6.36 5.34 11.44
CA GLN A 131 7.44 5.17 10.47
C GLN A 131 7.30 3.84 9.72
N ARG A 132 7.17 3.92 8.43
CA ARG A 132 7.11 2.80 7.48
C ARG A 132 8.37 2.80 6.59
N PRO A 133 8.78 1.66 6.03
CA PRO A 133 8.14 0.34 6.03
C PRO A 133 8.47 -0.55 7.26
N GLU A 134 9.10 -0.02 8.30
CA GLU A 134 9.48 -0.83 9.48
C GLU A 134 8.25 -1.37 10.23
N TRP A 135 7.19 -0.56 10.38
CA TRP A 135 5.93 -1.01 10.97
C TRP A 135 5.34 -2.19 10.16
N ASP A 136 5.32 -2.08 8.83
CA ASP A 136 4.82 -3.15 7.94
C ASP A 136 5.59 -4.46 8.18
N ARG A 137 6.91 -4.37 8.29
CA ARG A 137 7.77 -5.52 8.58
C ARG A 137 7.46 -6.15 9.93
N GLN A 138 7.19 -5.35 10.95
CA GLN A 138 6.87 -5.84 12.30
C GLN A 138 5.53 -6.57 12.34
N ILE A 139 4.49 -6.04 11.70
CA ILE A 139 3.18 -6.70 11.59
C ILE A 139 3.31 -8.02 10.82
N LEU A 140 3.96 -8.02 9.68
CA LEU A 140 4.11 -9.20 8.85
C LEU A 140 4.97 -10.29 9.51
N LYS A 141 5.95 -9.95 10.34
CA LYS A 141 6.73 -10.92 11.13
C LYS A 141 5.91 -11.69 12.16
N GLN A 142 4.76 -11.17 12.57
CA GLN A 142 3.84 -11.88 13.48
C GLN A 142 3.13 -13.04 12.76
N LEU A 143 3.13 -13.06 11.43
CA LEU A 143 2.56 -14.10 10.61
C LEU A 143 3.62 -15.17 10.32
N ASN A 144 3.33 -16.41 10.71
CA ASN A 144 4.24 -17.53 10.50
C ASN A 144 4.36 -17.90 9.01
N GLY A 145 5.56 -18.28 8.60
CA GLY A 145 5.79 -18.82 7.25
C GLY A 145 5.73 -17.75 6.15
N ILE A 146 6.21 -16.54 6.43
CA ILE A 146 6.27 -15.44 5.46
C ILE A 146 7.73 -14.99 5.29
N GLN A 147 8.17 -14.88 4.05
CA GLN A 147 9.41 -14.19 3.69
C GLN A 147 9.08 -12.75 3.33
N ILE A 148 9.84 -11.80 3.88
CA ILE A 148 9.61 -10.36 3.72
C ILE A 148 10.85 -9.74 3.08
N GLN A 149 10.63 -8.94 2.04
CA GLN A 149 11.66 -8.12 1.40
C GLN A 149 11.16 -6.67 1.34
N LEU A 150 12.03 -5.72 1.66
CA LEU A 150 11.76 -4.29 1.59
C LEU A 150 12.61 -3.65 0.49
N ASP A 151 12.01 -2.77 -0.29
CA ASP A 151 12.73 -1.92 -1.25
C ASP A 151 12.30 -0.47 -1.05
N GLU A 152 13.12 0.28 -0.32
CA GLU A 152 12.90 1.69 -0.04
C GLU A 152 13.27 2.61 -1.22
N LYS A 153 13.81 2.04 -2.31
CA LYS A 153 14.21 2.77 -3.51
C LYS A 153 13.36 2.40 -4.74
N VAL A 154 12.26 1.67 -4.54
CA VAL A 154 11.39 1.24 -5.65
C VAL A 154 10.89 2.42 -6.49
N TRP A 155 10.65 3.57 -5.87
CA TRP A 155 10.23 4.81 -6.53
C TRP A 155 11.12 5.21 -7.71
N GLN A 156 12.41 4.93 -7.66
CA GLN A 156 13.36 5.24 -8.73
C GLN A 156 13.01 4.52 -10.05
N ARG A 157 12.35 3.35 -9.95
CA ARG A 157 11.98 2.50 -11.09
C ARG A 157 10.53 2.64 -11.52
N VAL A 158 9.64 3.01 -10.58
CA VAL A 158 8.19 2.98 -10.83
C VAL A 158 7.58 4.36 -11.02
N TRP A 159 8.26 5.43 -10.59
CA TRP A 159 7.80 6.80 -10.75
C TRP A 159 8.31 7.44 -12.04
N CYS A 160 7.42 8.16 -12.72
CA CYS A 160 7.83 9.09 -13.77
C CYS A 160 8.49 10.35 -13.18
N GLU A 161 9.08 11.17 -14.01
CA GLU A 161 9.79 12.38 -13.55
C GLU A 161 8.87 13.37 -12.83
N ALA A 162 7.60 13.47 -13.25
CA ALA A 162 6.61 14.32 -12.57
C ALA A 162 6.32 13.83 -11.15
N GLU A 163 6.13 12.52 -10.94
CA GLU A 163 5.95 11.94 -9.62
C GLU A 163 7.18 12.15 -8.72
N LYS A 164 8.39 12.03 -9.27
CA LYS A 164 9.64 12.26 -8.53
C LYS A 164 9.80 13.72 -8.06
N VAL A 165 9.34 14.67 -8.87
CA VAL A 165 9.36 16.09 -8.50
C VAL A 165 8.27 16.41 -7.49
N ASN A 166 7.05 15.86 -7.67
CA ASN A 166 5.93 16.10 -6.76
C ASN A 166 6.13 15.49 -5.37
N ASN A 167 6.81 14.34 -5.27
CA ASN A 167 6.83 13.53 -4.06
C ASN A 167 8.26 13.22 -3.55
N GLY A 168 9.24 14.06 -3.88
CA GLY A 168 10.65 13.83 -3.56
C GLY A 168 10.92 13.65 -2.07
N SER A 169 10.21 14.38 -1.22
CA SER A 169 10.30 14.29 0.25
C SER A 169 9.61 13.06 0.84
N THR A 170 8.80 12.35 0.06
CA THR A 170 7.99 11.20 0.53
C THR A 170 8.16 10.01 -0.41
N PRO A 171 9.37 9.44 -0.51
CA PRO A 171 9.68 8.41 -1.49
C PRO A 171 8.87 7.13 -1.22
N MET A 172 8.35 6.53 -2.31
CA MET A 172 7.64 5.27 -2.26
C MET A 172 8.58 4.11 -1.94
N PHE A 173 8.15 3.24 -1.05
CA PHE A 173 8.76 1.95 -0.78
C PHE A 173 7.87 0.81 -1.27
N MET A 174 8.45 -0.39 -1.36
CA MET A 174 7.72 -1.63 -1.61
C MET A 174 7.97 -2.62 -0.48
N VAL A 175 6.89 -3.22 -0.01
CA VAL A 175 6.91 -4.40 0.86
C VAL A 175 6.51 -5.60 0.02
N ALA A 176 7.43 -6.53 -0.19
CA ALA A 176 7.16 -7.78 -0.87
C ALA A 176 7.11 -8.93 0.14
N CYS A 177 6.07 -9.75 0.07
CA CYS A 177 5.91 -10.92 0.93
C CYS A 177 5.65 -12.17 0.09
N THR A 178 6.32 -13.27 0.43
CA THR A 178 6.03 -14.58 -0.13
C THR A 178 5.50 -15.49 0.96
N LYS A 179 4.32 -16.07 0.76
CA LYS A 179 3.73 -17.05 1.68
C LYS A 179 4.42 -18.40 1.50
N ALA A 180 4.85 -19.03 2.60
CA ALA A 180 5.56 -20.30 2.54
C ALA A 180 4.71 -21.41 1.87
N PRO A 181 5.35 -22.39 1.21
CA PRO A 181 4.69 -23.60 0.75
C PRO A 181 4.07 -24.40 1.91
N VAL A 182 3.01 -25.17 1.63
CA VAL A 182 2.26 -25.95 2.64
C VAL A 182 3.18 -26.83 3.50
N GLN A 183 4.10 -27.54 2.88
CA GLN A 183 5.03 -28.44 3.58
C GLN A 183 5.92 -27.73 4.60
N GLN A 184 6.33 -26.50 4.33
CA GLN A 184 7.14 -25.70 5.24
C GLN A 184 6.30 -25.15 6.39
N THR A 185 5.06 -24.81 6.14
CA THR A 185 4.10 -24.33 7.17
C THR A 185 3.76 -25.43 8.18
N GLU A 186 3.53 -26.65 7.73
CA GLU A 186 3.29 -27.80 8.60
C GLU A 186 4.49 -28.12 9.48
N ARG A 187 5.69 -28.10 8.92
CA ARG A 187 6.95 -28.31 9.67
C ARG A 187 7.13 -27.26 10.77
N LEU A 188 6.86 -25.99 10.47
CA LEU A 188 6.96 -24.91 11.45
C LEU A 188 5.91 -25.04 12.56
N ARG A 189 4.67 -25.46 12.24
CA ARG A 189 3.62 -25.72 13.22
C ARG A 189 3.99 -26.88 14.17
N LEU A 190 4.54 -27.96 13.64
CA LEU A 190 4.99 -29.10 14.43
C LEU A 190 6.14 -28.72 15.37
N GLN A 191 7.10 -27.91 14.90
CA GLN A 191 8.18 -27.41 15.74
C GLN A 191 7.67 -26.50 16.87
N ALA A 192 6.70 -25.62 16.60
CA ALA A 192 6.11 -24.73 17.62
C ALA A 192 5.25 -25.48 18.66
N ALA A 193 4.69 -26.64 18.31
CA ALA A 193 3.90 -27.47 19.23
C ALA A 193 4.77 -28.36 20.15
N MET A 194 6.08 -28.41 19.92
CA MET A 194 7.04 -29.22 20.70
C MET A 194 7.81 -28.39 21.74
N VAL A 195 7.51 -27.08 21.85
CA VAL A 195 8.09 -26.15 22.83
C VAL A 195 7.01 -25.74 23.82
#